data_51164f581946218c107fff84d3e47167
#
_entry.id   51164f581946218c107fff84d3e47167
#
_cell.length_a   1.000
_cell.length_b   1.000
_cell.length_c   1.000
_cell.angle_alpha   90.00
_cell.angle_beta   90.00
_cell.angle_gamma   90.00
#
_symmetry.space_group_name_H-M   'P 1'
#
loop_
_entity.id
_entity.type
_entity.pdbx_description
1 polymer ?
#
loop_
_entity_poly.entity_id
_entity_poly.type
_entity_poly.pdbx_seq_one_letter_code
_entity_poly.pdbx_strand_id
1 'polypeptide(L)'
;MSNITKMEMKKSGNNGLSCLVNIGNTCYINSSLQCLLHTKQLNTFFDTHFKKYNSNTNEFVLTKEYNDLRKLLWSKNCTISPNRFINIIQKVASAKNRDEFSHHNQCCASDFTQFLIECMHSSIQREVNININGQVNNDQDIIALKCFESQKRFYQKEYSELITIFSAIQVTSIIDIYNTKEKPSYVCEPFMSVILPIPHNVRRNGGNQITLIDCFKEYTKDETVTLGSKEKRKKIMFWSLPDVLIITLSRFHNDANRKITTHIDCKLEDIDLSEFVIGYNKEHYIYNIYATSEHNGNQQGGHYTANVKINNKWYNINDNVISQINKTNVINSKTYVIFLEKKGVAI
;
A
#
# COMPACT_ATOMS: atom_id res chain seq x y z
N MET A 1 30.67 -4.33 -34.85
CA MET A 1 30.56 -2.98 -34.27
C MET A 1 29.25 -2.40 -34.71
N SER A 2 28.22 -2.51 -33.91
CA SER A 2 26.92 -1.90 -34.18
C SER A 2 26.51 -1.10 -32.92
N ASN A 3 26.52 0.22 -33.13
CA ASN A 3 26.14 1.22 -32.14
C ASN A 3 24.66 1.02 -31.72
N ILE A 4 24.44 0.50 -30.53
CA ILE A 4 23.13 0.62 -29.86
C ILE A 4 23.09 2.03 -29.28
N THR A 5 22.45 2.93 -30.00
CA THR A 5 22.16 4.30 -29.57
C THR A 5 21.20 4.18 -28.36
N LYS A 6 21.68 4.48 -27.17
CA LYS A 6 20.85 4.78 -26.01
C LYS A 6 19.91 5.91 -26.41
N MET A 7 18.63 5.60 -26.58
CA MET A 7 17.59 6.62 -26.61
C MET A 7 17.47 7.17 -25.19
N GLU A 8 18.21 8.21 -24.88
CA GLU A 8 17.96 9.09 -23.75
C GLU A 8 16.59 9.74 -23.99
N MET A 9 15.55 9.26 -23.32
CA MET A 9 14.31 10.00 -23.21
C MET A 9 14.65 11.35 -22.56
N LYS A 10 14.69 12.41 -23.37
CA LYS A 10 14.74 13.79 -22.86
C LYS A 10 13.58 13.94 -21.87
N LYS A 11 13.90 13.97 -20.57
CA LYS A 11 12.98 14.37 -19.51
C LYS A 11 12.60 15.83 -19.76
N SER A 12 11.52 16.07 -20.50
CA SER A 12 10.86 17.36 -20.45
C SER A 12 10.26 17.51 -19.06
N GLY A 13 10.60 18.56 -18.35
CA GLY A 13 10.53 18.69 -16.89
C GLY A 13 9.17 18.65 -16.18
N ASN A 14 8.07 18.24 -16.81
CA ASN A 14 6.75 18.27 -16.19
C ASN A 14 5.79 17.15 -16.65
N ASN A 15 6.27 16.00 -17.07
CA ASN A 15 5.38 14.86 -17.39
C ASN A 15 4.79 14.25 -16.11
N GLY A 16 3.60 13.66 -16.21
CA GLY A 16 2.88 13.04 -15.08
C GLY A 16 1.75 13.90 -14.51
N LEU A 17 1.56 15.13 -15.01
CA LEU A 17 0.40 15.97 -14.67
C LEU A 17 -0.76 15.67 -15.63
N SER A 18 -1.31 14.46 -15.53
CA SER A 18 -2.46 14.03 -16.33
C SER A 18 -3.65 13.70 -15.44
N CYS A 19 -4.83 13.98 -15.95
CA CYS A 19 -6.11 13.77 -15.27
C CYS A 19 -6.83 12.53 -15.77
N LEU A 20 -7.73 12.00 -14.94
CA LEU A 20 -8.65 10.93 -15.30
C LEU A 20 -10.08 11.44 -15.16
N VAL A 21 -10.89 11.31 -16.22
CA VAL A 21 -12.30 11.70 -16.19
C VAL A 21 -13.06 10.75 -15.27
N ASN A 22 -13.94 11.29 -14.43
CA ASN A 22 -14.90 10.50 -13.67
C ASN A 22 -16.07 10.11 -14.60
N ILE A 23 -16.23 8.82 -14.84
CA ILE A 23 -17.26 8.29 -15.76
C ILE A 23 -18.40 7.58 -15.01
N GLY A 24 -18.70 8.06 -13.81
CA GLY A 24 -19.78 7.56 -12.95
C GLY A 24 -19.25 6.83 -11.72
N ASN A 25 -19.20 7.51 -10.57
CA ASN A 25 -18.71 7.01 -9.27
C ASN A 25 -17.30 6.42 -9.31
N THR A 26 -16.45 6.80 -10.27
CA THR A 26 -15.10 6.25 -10.44
C THR A 26 -14.00 7.07 -9.75
N CYS A 27 -14.34 8.01 -8.89
CA CYS A 27 -13.37 8.83 -8.18
C CYS A 27 -12.40 8.00 -7.31
N TYR A 28 -12.87 6.90 -6.69
CA TYR A 28 -12.02 5.98 -5.94
C TYR A 28 -11.01 5.26 -6.82
N ILE A 29 -11.41 4.87 -8.04
CA ILE A 29 -10.52 4.30 -9.07
C ILE A 29 -9.49 5.34 -9.50
N ASN A 30 -9.95 6.55 -9.86
CA ASN A 30 -9.08 7.64 -10.32
C ASN A 30 -8.04 8.00 -9.26
N SER A 31 -8.45 8.16 -8.00
CA SER A 31 -7.55 8.46 -6.88
C SER A 31 -6.51 7.35 -6.66
N SER A 32 -6.93 6.07 -6.63
CA SER A 32 -6.03 4.93 -6.49
C SER A 32 -5.04 4.82 -7.65
N LEU A 33 -5.54 5.00 -8.88
CA LEU A 33 -4.68 4.99 -10.08
C LEU A 33 -3.64 6.11 -10.02
N GLN A 34 -4.02 7.33 -9.64
CA GLN A 34 -3.06 8.43 -9.52
C GLN A 34 -1.94 8.10 -8.51
N CYS A 35 -2.26 7.50 -7.37
CA CYS A 35 -1.26 7.07 -6.40
C CYS A 35 -0.33 5.98 -6.96
N LEU A 36 -0.88 4.93 -7.58
CA LEU A 36 -0.10 3.82 -8.15
C LEU A 36 0.71 4.23 -9.37
N LEU A 37 0.17 5.09 -10.24
CA LEU A 37 0.85 5.58 -11.44
C LEU A 37 2.07 6.48 -11.09
N HIS A 38 2.12 7.02 -9.87
CA HIS A 38 3.25 7.76 -9.34
C HIS A 38 4.19 6.94 -8.44
N THR A 39 3.95 5.62 -8.32
CA THR A 39 4.84 4.69 -7.62
C THR A 39 6.07 4.38 -8.48
N LYS A 40 7.25 4.86 -8.09
CA LYS A 40 8.49 4.73 -8.88
C LYS A 40 8.89 3.27 -9.09
N GLN A 41 8.86 2.46 -8.04
CA GLN A 41 9.22 1.04 -8.08
C GLN A 41 8.32 0.27 -9.06
N LEU A 42 7.02 0.57 -9.03
CA LEU A 42 6.05 -0.02 -9.96
C LEU A 42 6.32 0.42 -11.41
N ASN A 43 6.64 1.69 -11.62
CA ASN A 43 7.00 2.21 -12.94
C ASN A 43 8.26 1.54 -13.48
N THR A 44 9.30 1.39 -12.65
CA THR A 44 10.54 0.69 -13.02
C THR A 44 10.26 -0.76 -13.39
N PHE A 45 9.43 -1.47 -12.62
CA PHE A 45 9.01 -2.83 -12.96
C PHE A 45 8.38 -2.91 -14.35
N PHE A 46 7.44 -2.03 -14.68
CA PHE A 46 6.79 -2.02 -15.99
C PHE A 46 7.74 -1.67 -17.14
N ASP A 47 8.73 -0.82 -16.91
CA ASP A 47 9.68 -0.43 -17.93
C ASP A 47 10.74 -1.50 -18.20
N THR A 48 11.15 -2.25 -17.17
CA THR A 48 12.28 -3.19 -17.22
C THR A 48 11.86 -4.66 -17.30
N HIS A 49 10.84 -5.08 -16.58
CA HIS A 49 10.50 -6.50 -16.39
C HIS A 49 9.23 -6.94 -17.11
N PHE A 50 8.21 -6.10 -17.20
CA PHE A 50 6.89 -6.50 -17.68
C PHE A 50 6.89 -7.04 -19.11
N LYS A 51 7.79 -6.59 -19.98
CA LYS A 51 7.87 -7.02 -21.40
C LYS A 51 8.12 -8.52 -21.60
N LYS A 52 8.68 -9.20 -20.60
CA LYS A 52 8.98 -10.65 -20.68
C LYS A 52 7.76 -11.54 -20.43
N TYR A 53 6.66 -10.97 -19.90
CA TYR A 53 5.46 -11.71 -19.60
C TYR A 53 4.47 -11.67 -20.76
N ASN A 54 3.80 -12.80 -20.97
CA ASN A 54 2.71 -12.92 -21.93
C ASN A 54 1.71 -13.96 -21.41
N SER A 55 0.44 -13.60 -21.35
CA SER A 55 -0.66 -14.46 -20.91
C SER A 55 -1.97 -13.97 -21.52
N ASN A 56 -2.96 -14.87 -21.58
CA ASN A 56 -4.32 -14.56 -22.05
C ASN A 56 -5.34 -14.48 -20.90
N THR A 57 -4.88 -14.45 -19.65
CA THR A 57 -5.76 -14.31 -18.48
C THR A 57 -6.39 -12.90 -18.44
N ASN A 58 -7.56 -12.80 -17.84
CA ASN A 58 -8.24 -11.51 -17.67
C ASN A 58 -7.40 -10.53 -16.85
N GLU A 59 -6.69 -11.04 -15.83
CA GLU A 59 -5.77 -10.26 -15.01
C GLU A 59 -4.58 -9.73 -15.81
N PHE A 60 -4.06 -10.51 -16.76
CA PHE A 60 -2.98 -10.05 -17.63
C PHE A 60 -3.46 -8.96 -18.60
N VAL A 61 -4.66 -9.11 -19.17
CA VAL A 61 -5.28 -8.07 -19.99
C VAL A 61 -5.46 -6.78 -19.19
N LEU A 62 -5.90 -6.87 -17.92
CA LEU A 62 -6.00 -5.73 -17.01
C LEU A 62 -4.65 -5.08 -16.75
N THR A 63 -3.63 -5.89 -16.44
CA THR A 63 -2.27 -5.41 -16.15
C THR A 63 -1.65 -4.71 -17.37
N LYS A 64 -1.90 -5.24 -18.57
CA LYS A 64 -1.48 -4.61 -19.81
C LYS A 64 -2.19 -3.27 -20.02
N GLU A 65 -3.48 -3.21 -19.77
CA GLU A 65 -4.27 -1.98 -19.88
C GLU A 65 -3.81 -0.91 -18.87
N TYR A 66 -3.49 -1.33 -17.64
CA TYR A 66 -2.87 -0.44 -16.65
C TYR A 66 -1.54 0.14 -17.18
N ASN A 67 -0.68 -0.69 -17.76
CA ASN A 67 0.59 -0.23 -18.31
C ASN A 67 0.43 0.70 -19.52
N ASP A 68 -0.57 0.47 -20.37
CA ASP A 68 -0.89 1.34 -21.50
C ASP A 68 -1.43 2.70 -21.02
N LEU A 69 -2.30 2.70 -19.99
CA LEU A 69 -2.78 3.91 -19.34
C LEU A 69 -1.62 4.68 -18.67
N ARG A 70 -0.72 3.96 -17.98
CA ARG A 70 0.50 4.53 -17.38
C ARG A 70 1.36 5.24 -18.41
N LYS A 71 1.67 4.59 -19.53
CA LYS A 71 2.46 5.18 -20.61
C LYS A 71 1.81 6.43 -21.18
N LEU A 72 0.49 6.40 -21.38
CA LEU A 72 -0.25 7.54 -21.88
C LEU A 72 -0.19 8.72 -20.90
N LEU A 73 -0.37 8.47 -19.61
CA LEU A 73 -0.33 9.47 -18.56
C LEU A 73 1.05 10.15 -18.45
N TRP A 74 2.12 9.37 -18.65
CA TRP A 74 3.50 9.88 -18.58
C TRP A 74 4.03 10.42 -19.91
N SER A 75 3.35 10.18 -21.04
CA SER A 75 3.82 10.66 -22.36
C SER A 75 3.64 12.17 -22.54
N LYS A 76 2.53 12.72 -22.07
CA LYS A 76 2.19 14.14 -22.12
C LYS A 76 1.12 14.45 -21.08
N ASN A 77 1.09 15.70 -20.60
CA ASN A 77 0.03 16.15 -19.71
C ASN A 77 -1.28 16.28 -20.49
N CYS A 78 -2.28 15.49 -20.11
CA CYS A 78 -3.57 15.45 -20.77
C CYS A 78 -4.69 14.97 -19.83
N THR A 79 -5.94 15.17 -20.27
CA THR A 79 -7.09 14.55 -19.64
C THR A 79 -7.45 13.27 -20.39
N ILE A 80 -7.52 12.16 -19.67
CA ILE A 80 -7.77 10.82 -20.21
C ILE A 80 -9.12 10.33 -19.72
N SER A 81 -9.94 9.83 -20.63
CA SER A 81 -11.15 9.08 -20.26
C SER A 81 -10.81 7.58 -20.15
N PRO A 82 -10.79 6.99 -18.92
CA PRO A 82 -10.29 5.63 -18.72
C PRO A 82 -11.32 4.53 -19.01
N ASN A 83 -12.24 4.75 -19.96
CA ASN A 83 -13.37 3.83 -20.26
C ASN A 83 -12.91 2.40 -20.50
N ARG A 84 -11.84 2.21 -21.29
CA ARG A 84 -11.34 0.88 -21.63
C ARG A 84 -10.81 0.16 -20.38
N PHE A 85 -10.03 0.85 -19.54
CA PHE A 85 -9.54 0.33 -18.28
C PHE A 85 -10.69 -0.07 -17.34
N ILE A 86 -11.71 0.81 -17.19
CA ILE A 86 -12.85 0.56 -16.30
C ILE A 86 -13.68 -0.62 -16.78
N ASN A 87 -13.94 -0.74 -18.08
CA ASN A 87 -14.65 -1.90 -18.65
C ASN A 87 -13.91 -3.22 -18.39
N ILE A 88 -12.58 -3.22 -18.41
CA ILE A 88 -11.79 -4.41 -18.12
C ILE A 88 -11.79 -4.71 -16.60
N ILE A 89 -11.65 -3.69 -15.74
CA ILE A 89 -11.78 -3.86 -14.28
C ILE A 89 -13.12 -4.50 -13.92
N GLN A 90 -14.22 -4.01 -14.47
CA GLN A 90 -15.56 -4.55 -14.18
C GLN A 90 -15.70 -6.02 -14.58
N LYS A 91 -15.14 -6.41 -15.72
CA LYS A 91 -15.12 -7.82 -16.17
C LYS A 91 -14.26 -8.71 -15.24
N VAL A 92 -13.08 -8.25 -14.86
CA VAL A 92 -12.19 -8.98 -13.94
C VAL A 92 -12.83 -9.09 -12.55
N ALA A 93 -13.43 -8.02 -12.05
CA ALA A 93 -14.11 -8.00 -10.77
C ALA A 93 -15.28 -8.99 -10.73
N SER A 94 -16.14 -9.00 -11.77
CA SER A 94 -17.22 -9.96 -11.88
C SER A 94 -16.71 -11.40 -11.92
N ALA A 95 -15.65 -11.68 -12.68
CA ALA A 95 -15.05 -13.02 -12.76
C ALA A 95 -14.43 -13.49 -11.43
N LYS A 96 -14.06 -12.56 -10.54
CA LYS A 96 -13.50 -12.83 -9.21
C LYS A 96 -14.52 -12.74 -8.06
N ASN A 97 -15.82 -12.59 -8.37
CA ASN A 97 -16.89 -12.38 -7.38
C ASN A 97 -16.63 -11.15 -6.48
N ARG A 98 -16.07 -10.09 -7.05
CA ARG A 98 -15.85 -8.79 -6.40
C ARG A 98 -16.88 -7.79 -6.94
N ASP A 99 -18.15 -8.05 -6.62
CA ASP A 99 -19.31 -7.33 -7.17
C ASP A 99 -19.28 -5.83 -6.89
N GLU A 100 -18.63 -5.42 -5.82
CA GLU A 100 -18.43 -4.01 -5.47
C GLU A 100 -17.71 -3.22 -6.56
N PHE A 101 -16.81 -3.84 -7.34
CA PHE A 101 -16.06 -3.22 -8.43
C PHE A 101 -16.61 -3.53 -9.83
N SER A 102 -17.64 -4.38 -9.93
CA SER A 102 -18.18 -4.83 -11.21
C SER A 102 -19.17 -3.84 -11.86
N HIS A 103 -19.59 -2.83 -11.10
CA HIS A 103 -20.55 -1.80 -11.49
C HIS A 103 -20.07 -0.40 -11.13
N HIS A 104 -20.86 0.63 -11.50
CA HIS A 104 -20.58 2.02 -11.13
C HIS A 104 -21.02 2.37 -9.70
N ASN A 105 -20.64 1.53 -8.73
CA ASN A 105 -20.91 1.77 -7.33
C ASN A 105 -19.83 2.68 -6.70
N GLN A 106 -20.18 3.36 -5.63
CA GLN A 106 -19.16 4.01 -4.77
C GLN A 106 -18.50 2.94 -3.92
N CYS A 107 -17.17 2.90 -3.93
CA CYS A 107 -16.39 1.88 -3.23
C CYS A 107 -15.20 2.50 -2.48
N CYS A 108 -14.56 1.67 -1.67
CA CYS A 108 -13.39 2.04 -0.91
C CYS A 108 -12.14 2.08 -1.81
N ALA A 109 -11.41 3.21 -1.80
CA ALA A 109 -10.17 3.36 -2.57
C ALA A 109 -9.06 2.42 -2.07
N SER A 110 -9.01 2.12 -0.75
CA SER A 110 -8.05 1.17 -0.18
C SER A 110 -8.28 -0.25 -0.72
N ASP A 111 -9.53 -0.71 -0.69
CA ASP A 111 -9.90 -2.06 -1.14
C ASP A 111 -9.68 -2.21 -2.65
N PHE A 112 -9.99 -1.16 -3.41
CA PHE A 112 -9.71 -1.14 -4.85
C PHE A 112 -8.19 -1.15 -5.14
N THR A 113 -7.41 -0.39 -4.40
CA THR A 113 -5.94 -0.38 -4.55
C THR A 113 -5.37 -1.78 -4.32
N GLN A 114 -5.80 -2.46 -3.26
CA GLN A 114 -5.38 -3.84 -2.97
C GLN A 114 -5.83 -4.80 -4.07
N PHE A 115 -7.10 -4.74 -4.47
CA PHE A 115 -7.64 -5.57 -5.56
C PHE A 115 -6.85 -5.41 -6.87
N LEU A 116 -6.47 -4.19 -7.23
CA LEU A 116 -5.71 -3.94 -8.45
C LEU A 116 -4.29 -4.50 -8.36
N ILE A 117 -3.61 -4.34 -7.21
CA ILE A 117 -2.27 -4.92 -6.97
C ILE A 117 -2.34 -6.46 -7.01
N GLU A 118 -3.34 -7.07 -6.38
CA GLU A 118 -3.57 -8.52 -6.42
C GLU A 118 -3.81 -9.04 -7.84
N CYS A 119 -4.60 -8.33 -8.65
CA CYS A 119 -4.79 -8.67 -10.06
C CYS A 119 -3.49 -8.58 -10.86
N MET A 120 -2.72 -7.51 -10.67
CA MET A 120 -1.43 -7.36 -11.34
C MET A 120 -0.45 -8.47 -10.90
N HIS A 121 -0.41 -8.81 -9.62
CA HIS A 121 0.38 -9.91 -9.09
C HIS A 121 -0.03 -11.25 -9.71
N SER A 122 -1.32 -11.59 -9.66
CA SER A 122 -1.86 -12.85 -10.20
C SER A 122 -1.60 -12.99 -11.70
N SER A 123 -1.50 -11.88 -12.43
CA SER A 123 -1.28 -11.89 -13.88
C SER A 123 0.07 -12.42 -14.32
N ILE A 124 1.07 -12.36 -13.42
CA ILE A 124 2.48 -12.70 -13.70
C ILE A 124 3.08 -13.64 -12.66
N GLN A 125 2.26 -14.11 -11.71
CA GLN A 125 2.71 -15.04 -10.69
C GLN A 125 3.17 -16.37 -11.30
N ARG A 126 4.14 -16.98 -10.63
CA ARG A 126 4.72 -18.28 -11.02
C ARG A 126 5.24 -19.03 -9.83
N GLU A 127 5.37 -20.33 -9.99
CA GLU A 127 6.06 -21.18 -9.04
C GLU A 127 7.57 -20.92 -9.07
N VAL A 128 8.20 -20.90 -7.91
CA VAL A 128 9.65 -20.76 -7.74
C VAL A 128 10.16 -21.71 -6.66
N ASN A 129 11.40 -22.16 -6.79
CA ASN A 129 12.06 -22.94 -5.75
C ASN A 129 12.78 -22.02 -4.79
N ILE A 130 12.45 -22.13 -3.50
CA ILE A 130 13.05 -21.32 -2.44
C ILE A 130 13.66 -22.27 -1.39
N ASN A 131 14.93 -22.05 -1.08
CA ASN A 131 15.62 -22.74 0.01
C ASN A 131 15.92 -21.75 1.13
N ILE A 132 15.67 -22.17 2.37
CA ILE A 132 16.05 -21.42 3.56
C ILE A 132 17.36 -22.02 4.05
N ASN A 133 18.41 -21.20 4.10
CA ASN A 133 19.73 -21.61 4.57
C ASN A 133 20.08 -20.80 5.82
N GLY A 134 20.77 -21.42 6.77
CA GLY A 134 21.20 -20.78 8.02
C GLY A 134 21.07 -21.72 9.21
N GLN A 135 21.48 -21.23 10.37
CA GLN A 135 21.36 -21.92 11.65
C GLN A 135 20.61 -21.05 12.65
N VAL A 136 19.84 -21.69 13.53
CA VAL A 136 19.12 -20.99 14.61
C VAL A 136 20.02 -20.93 15.84
N ASN A 137 20.49 -19.75 16.21
CA ASN A 137 21.41 -19.53 17.32
C ASN A 137 20.78 -18.78 18.50
N ASN A 138 19.67 -18.09 18.29
CA ASN A 138 19.02 -17.25 19.29
C ASN A 138 17.49 -17.15 19.07
N ASP A 139 16.77 -16.50 19.97
CA ASP A 139 15.32 -16.36 19.89
C ASP A 139 14.86 -15.53 18.68
N GLN A 140 15.67 -14.55 18.20
CA GLN A 140 15.36 -13.82 16.98
C GLN A 140 15.42 -14.70 15.75
N ASP A 141 16.38 -15.63 15.70
CA ASP A 141 16.51 -16.60 14.59
C ASP A 141 15.32 -17.58 14.55
N ILE A 142 14.73 -17.93 15.71
CA ILE A 142 13.50 -18.72 15.76
C ILE A 142 12.34 -17.99 15.07
N ILE A 143 12.19 -16.69 15.33
CA ILE A 143 11.18 -15.87 14.67
C ILE A 143 11.50 -15.72 13.18
N ALA A 144 12.77 -15.48 12.83
CA ALA A 144 13.25 -15.41 11.46
C ALA A 144 12.89 -16.66 10.66
N LEU A 145 13.16 -17.84 11.20
CA LEU A 145 12.84 -19.10 10.55
C LEU A 145 11.35 -19.21 10.25
N LYS A 146 10.47 -18.91 11.23
CA LYS A 146 9.02 -18.91 11.02
C LYS A 146 8.56 -17.91 9.96
N CYS A 147 9.16 -16.72 9.93
CA CYS A 147 8.88 -15.70 8.91
C CYS A 147 9.30 -16.19 7.52
N PHE A 148 10.51 -16.75 7.39
CA PHE A 148 11.00 -17.28 6.11
C PHE A 148 10.22 -18.51 5.65
N GLU A 149 9.80 -19.39 6.55
CA GLU A 149 8.92 -20.52 6.22
C GLU A 149 7.54 -20.06 5.73
N SER A 150 6.97 -19.01 6.36
CA SER A 150 5.71 -18.41 5.91
C SER A 150 5.88 -17.78 4.52
N GLN A 151 6.94 -17.00 4.31
CA GLN A 151 7.25 -16.39 3.02
C GLN A 151 7.51 -17.44 1.94
N LYS A 152 8.26 -18.50 2.28
CA LYS A 152 8.52 -19.62 1.38
C LYS A 152 7.22 -20.27 0.91
N ARG A 153 6.30 -20.61 1.85
CA ARG A 153 5.00 -21.24 1.50
C ARG A 153 4.19 -20.39 0.53
N PHE A 154 4.23 -19.07 0.70
CA PHE A 154 3.55 -18.13 -0.17
C PHE A 154 4.26 -17.99 -1.52
N TYR A 155 5.56 -17.66 -1.51
CA TYR A 155 6.32 -17.39 -2.73
C TYR A 155 6.56 -18.62 -3.60
N GLN A 156 6.66 -19.85 -3.04
CA GLN A 156 6.83 -21.04 -3.84
C GLN A 156 5.72 -21.24 -4.88
N LYS A 157 4.49 -20.86 -4.53
CA LYS A 157 3.33 -21.03 -5.39
C LYS A 157 3.02 -19.80 -6.24
N GLU A 158 3.25 -18.64 -5.69
CA GLU A 158 2.68 -17.39 -6.18
C GLU A 158 3.71 -16.24 -6.17
N TYR A 159 4.93 -16.50 -6.64
CA TYR A 159 5.95 -15.46 -6.72
C TYR A 159 5.72 -14.52 -7.91
N SER A 160 5.84 -13.23 -7.69
CA SER A 160 6.03 -12.20 -8.72
C SER A 160 6.96 -11.10 -8.23
N GLU A 161 7.58 -10.36 -9.13
CA GLU A 161 8.39 -9.20 -8.78
C GLU A 161 7.55 -8.07 -8.14
N LEU A 162 6.26 -8.03 -8.44
CA LEU A 162 5.35 -7.05 -7.83
C LEU A 162 5.18 -7.25 -6.34
N ILE A 163 5.14 -8.52 -5.90
CA ILE A 163 4.94 -8.81 -4.48
C ILE A 163 6.15 -8.35 -3.64
N THR A 164 7.34 -8.34 -4.22
CA THR A 164 8.53 -7.84 -3.50
C THR A 164 8.50 -6.34 -3.28
N ILE A 165 7.75 -5.60 -4.09
CA ILE A 165 7.57 -4.15 -3.94
C ILE A 165 6.63 -3.82 -2.79
N PHE A 166 5.50 -4.55 -2.68
CA PHE A 166 4.39 -4.19 -1.79
C PHE A 166 4.25 -5.09 -0.58
N SER A 167 4.84 -6.30 -0.57
CA SER A 167 4.65 -7.27 0.50
C SER A 167 5.80 -7.31 1.49
N ALA A 168 5.45 -7.52 2.75
CA ALA A 168 6.36 -7.77 3.85
C ALA A 168 5.72 -8.74 4.85
N ILE A 169 6.34 -8.96 6.01
CA ILE A 169 5.88 -9.96 6.99
C ILE A 169 5.54 -9.29 8.32
N GLN A 170 4.33 -9.56 8.78
CA GLN A 170 3.85 -9.23 10.10
C GLN A 170 3.99 -10.45 11.02
N VAL A 171 4.31 -10.20 12.29
CA VAL A 171 4.44 -11.20 13.35
C VAL A 171 3.43 -10.91 14.44
N THR A 172 2.54 -11.85 14.71
CA THR A 172 1.67 -11.84 15.88
C THR A 172 2.28 -12.72 16.95
N SER A 173 2.67 -12.12 18.08
CA SER A 173 3.11 -12.84 19.28
C SER A 173 1.92 -13.08 20.22
N ILE A 174 1.79 -14.29 20.73
CA ILE A 174 0.75 -14.68 21.67
C ILE A 174 1.42 -15.34 22.89
N ILE A 175 1.14 -14.78 24.08
CA ILE A 175 1.72 -15.23 25.36
C ILE A 175 0.58 -15.54 26.33
N ASP A 176 0.68 -16.64 27.07
CA ASP A 176 -0.23 -16.94 28.17
C ASP A 176 0.04 -15.96 29.33
N ILE A 177 -0.99 -15.26 29.79
CA ILE A 177 -0.84 -14.25 30.86
C ILE A 177 -0.52 -14.89 32.19
N TYR A 178 -1.02 -16.10 32.43
CA TYR A 178 -0.91 -16.81 33.70
C TYR A 178 0.28 -17.76 33.76
N ASN A 179 0.87 -18.10 32.60
CA ASN A 179 2.02 -18.99 32.51
C ASN A 179 3.24 -18.25 31.90
N THR A 180 3.90 -17.44 32.71
CA THR A 180 5.08 -16.66 32.30
C THR A 180 6.30 -17.50 31.92
N LYS A 181 6.31 -18.82 32.19
CA LYS A 181 7.37 -19.76 31.80
C LYS A 181 7.17 -20.29 30.37
N GLU A 182 5.98 -20.15 29.81
CA GLU A 182 5.70 -20.59 28.45
C GLU A 182 6.31 -19.60 27.46
N LYS A 183 7.05 -20.13 26.48
CA LYS A 183 7.59 -19.30 25.39
C LYS A 183 6.45 -18.74 24.53
N PRO A 184 6.58 -17.51 24.00
CA PRO A 184 5.61 -16.94 23.07
C PRO A 184 5.40 -17.85 21.85
N SER A 185 4.16 -18.00 21.42
CA SER A 185 3.86 -18.51 20.10
C SER A 185 3.86 -17.37 19.08
N TYR A 186 4.35 -17.64 17.88
CA TYR A 186 4.45 -16.65 16.81
C TYR A 186 3.68 -17.12 15.58
N VAL A 187 2.82 -16.24 15.06
CA VAL A 187 2.15 -16.38 13.77
C VAL A 187 2.75 -15.35 12.83
N CYS A 188 3.31 -15.79 11.71
CA CYS A 188 3.98 -14.94 10.73
C CYS A 188 3.16 -14.96 9.44
N GLU A 189 2.73 -13.78 8.97
CA GLU A 189 1.83 -13.65 7.83
C GLU A 189 2.32 -12.55 6.88
N PRO A 190 2.32 -12.81 5.55
CA PRO A 190 2.55 -11.77 4.56
C PRO A 190 1.43 -10.72 4.60
N PHE A 191 1.76 -9.46 4.34
CA PHE A 191 0.80 -8.38 4.17
C PHE A 191 1.24 -7.44 3.05
N MET A 192 0.30 -6.72 2.41
CA MET A 192 0.57 -5.72 1.37
C MET A 192 0.11 -4.31 1.76
N SER A 193 -0.74 -4.21 2.75
CA SER A 193 -1.20 -2.93 3.29
C SER A 193 -1.49 -3.05 4.78
N VAL A 194 -1.47 -1.94 5.49
CA VAL A 194 -1.75 -1.89 6.93
C VAL A 194 -2.93 -0.95 7.18
N ILE A 195 -3.92 -1.41 7.96
CA ILE A 195 -5.01 -0.55 8.43
C ILE A 195 -4.65 -0.10 9.85
N LEU A 196 -4.28 1.17 9.98
CA LEU A 196 -3.88 1.73 11.27
C LEU A 196 -5.08 2.31 12.03
N PRO A 197 -5.31 1.91 13.28
CA PRO A 197 -6.29 2.53 14.15
C PRO A 197 -5.88 3.96 14.48
N ILE A 198 -6.87 4.85 14.63
CA ILE A 198 -6.66 6.21 15.12
C ILE A 198 -6.95 6.20 16.62
N PRO A 199 -5.95 6.47 17.49
CA PRO A 199 -6.16 6.43 18.93
C PRO A 199 -7.14 7.51 19.40
N HIS A 200 -8.06 7.16 20.30
CA HIS A 200 -9.11 8.07 20.77
C HIS A 200 -8.63 9.07 21.84
N ASN A 201 -7.60 8.76 22.60
CA ASN A 201 -7.22 9.50 23.82
C ASN A 201 -5.70 9.69 23.94
N VAL A 202 -5.07 10.43 23.02
CA VAL A 202 -3.69 10.85 23.22
C VAL A 202 -3.69 12.21 23.94
N ARG A 203 -3.62 12.18 25.29
CA ARG A 203 -3.38 13.40 26.07
C ARG A 203 -1.88 13.67 26.08
N ARG A 204 -1.44 14.74 25.40
CA ARG A 204 -0.09 15.28 25.53
C ARG A 204 -0.13 16.65 26.21
N ASN A 205 0.86 16.93 27.04
CA ASN A 205 1.08 18.29 27.58
C ASN A 205 1.33 19.23 26.39
N GLY A 206 0.33 20.06 26.02
CA GLY A 206 0.47 21.06 24.96
C GLY A 206 -0.43 20.91 23.73
N GLY A 207 -1.33 19.90 23.65
CA GLY A 207 -2.30 19.79 22.55
C GLY A 207 -2.64 18.36 22.15
N ASN A 208 -3.85 18.14 21.67
CA ASN A 208 -4.37 16.82 21.27
C ASN A 208 -3.98 16.45 19.82
N GLN A 209 -2.73 16.66 19.41
CA GLN A 209 -2.32 16.34 18.04
C GLN A 209 -1.85 14.87 17.96
N ILE A 210 -2.61 14.04 17.27
CA ILE A 210 -2.30 12.63 17.02
C ILE A 210 -1.33 12.56 15.83
N THR A 211 -0.25 11.79 15.98
CA THR A 211 0.73 11.58 14.91
C THR A 211 0.53 10.23 14.22
N LEU A 212 1.11 10.07 13.02
CA LEU A 212 1.16 8.77 12.35
C LEU A 212 1.88 7.71 13.21
N ILE A 213 2.92 8.10 13.94
CA ILE A 213 3.63 7.22 14.88
C ILE A 213 2.73 6.76 16.02
N ASP A 214 1.82 7.61 16.50
CA ASP A 214 0.83 7.20 17.52
C ASP A 214 -0.14 6.15 16.98
N CYS A 215 -0.51 6.23 15.69
CA CYS A 215 -1.32 5.20 15.04
C CYS A 215 -0.59 3.86 14.94
N PHE A 216 0.72 3.86 14.64
CA PHE A 216 1.54 2.64 14.68
C PHE A 216 1.68 2.08 16.10
N LYS A 217 1.87 2.94 17.10
CA LYS A 217 1.92 2.52 18.52
C LYS A 217 0.60 1.90 18.97
N GLU A 218 -0.53 2.46 18.54
CA GLU A 218 -1.84 1.89 18.80
C GLU A 218 -2.02 0.52 18.14
N TYR A 219 -1.54 0.36 16.90
CA TYR A 219 -1.59 -0.91 16.16
C TYR A 219 -0.71 -2.00 16.78
N THR A 220 0.44 -1.64 17.33
CA THR A 220 1.44 -2.58 17.88
C THR A 220 1.37 -2.71 19.40
N LYS A 221 0.38 -2.11 20.05
CA LYS A 221 0.23 -2.22 21.49
C LYS A 221 -0.15 -3.64 21.92
N ASP A 222 0.17 -3.97 23.16
CA ASP A 222 -0.27 -5.22 23.76
C ASP A 222 -1.79 -5.21 23.96
N GLU A 223 -2.46 -6.28 23.56
CA GLU A 223 -3.89 -6.49 23.71
C GLU A 223 -4.16 -7.78 24.48
N THR A 224 -5.10 -7.75 25.42
CA THR A 224 -5.62 -8.98 26.04
C THR A 224 -6.73 -9.54 25.16
N VAL A 225 -6.58 -10.80 24.73
CA VAL A 225 -7.55 -11.51 23.90
C VAL A 225 -7.94 -12.83 24.57
N THR A 226 -9.19 -13.22 24.43
CA THR A 226 -9.68 -14.52 24.92
C THR A 226 -9.57 -15.53 23.79
N LEU A 227 -8.73 -16.56 23.97
CA LEU A 227 -8.60 -17.69 23.04
C LEU A 227 -9.09 -18.98 23.72
N GLY A 228 -10.24 -19.47 23.29
CA GLY A 228 -10.96 -20.52 24.02
C GLY A 228 -11.42 -20.04 25.39
N SER A 229 -10.96 -20.71 26.45
CA SER A 229 -11.25 -20.33 27.84
C SER A 229 -10.14 -19.57 28.56
N LYS A 230 -9.07 -19.19 27.83
CA LYS A 230 -7.88 -18.55 28.43
C LYS A 230 -7.67 -17.14 27.89
N GLU A 231 -7.33 -16.24 28.80
CA GLU A 231 -6.84 -14.90 28.43
C GLU A 231 -5.36 -14.98 28.03
N LYS A 232 -5.05 -14.38 26.92
CA LYS A 232 -3.70 -14.31 26.37
C LYS A 232 -3.36 -12.88 26.00
N ARG A 233 -2.08 -12.54 26.06
CA ARG A 233 -1.56 -11.27 25.55
C ARG A 233 -1.17 -11.46 24.09
N LYS A 234 -1.75 -10.67 23.25
CA LYS A 234 -1.44 -10.57 21.81
C LYS A 234 -0.67 -9.29 21.56
N LYS A 235 0.39 -9.37 20.77
CA LYS A 235 1.13 -8.22 20.28
C LYS A 235 1.44 -8.40 18.79
N ILE A 236 1.15 -7.36 18.00
CA ILE A 236 1.51 -7.31 16.58
C ILE A 236 2.83 -6.54 16.43
N MET A 237 3.73 -7.04 15.60
CA MET A 237 5.00 -6.42 15.26
C MET A 237 5.29 -6.70 13.78
N PHE A 238 6.25 -5.99 13.19
CA PHE A 238 6.69 -6.27 11.83
C PHE A 238 8.02 -6.98 11.83
N TRP A 239 8.13 -8.11 11.12
CA TRP A 239 9.42 -8.68 10.81
C TRP A 239 10.18 -7.77 9.83
N SER A 240 9.47 -7.31 8.80
CA SER A 240 9.95 -6.39 7.79
C SER A 240 8.82 -5.47 7.32
N LEU A 241 9.18 -4.37 6.66
CA LEU A 241 8.24 -3.50 5.95
C LEU A 241 8.63 -3.44 4.47
N PRO A 242 7.67 -3.28 3.54
CA PRO A 242 7.90 -3.33 2.09
C PRO A 242 8.60 -2.06 1.57
N ASP A 243 9.08 -2.11 0.32
CA ASP A 243 9.67 -0.93 -0.34
C ASP A 243 8.64 0.16 -0.61
N VAL A 244 7.40 -0.24 -0.88
CA VAL A 244 6.23 0.65 -0.95
C VAL A 244 5.23 0.22 0.10
N LEU A 245 5.09 1.03 1.15
CA LEU A 245 4.16 0.79 2.25
C LEU A 245 2.87 1.57 2.01
N ILE A 246 1.74 0.84 1.99
CA ILE A 246 0.40 1.40 1.85
C ILE A 246 -0.30 1.35 3.20
N ILE A 247 -0.70 2.51 3.70
CA ILE A 247 -1.38 2.66 4.99
C ILE A 247 -2.78 3.18 4.75
N THR A 248 -3.78 2.51 5.33
CA THR A 248 -5.14 3.00 5.43
C THR A 248 -5.41 3.45 6.85
N LEU A 249 -5.87 4.67 7.05
CA LEU A 249 -6.31 5.16 8.35
C LEU A 249 -7.73 4.65 8.64
N SER A 250 -7.92 3.94 9.76
CA SER A 250 -9.24 3.43 10.16
C SER A 250 -10.15 4.59 10.62
N ARG A 251 -10.73 5.29 9.66
CA ARG A 251 -11.57 6.47 9.90
C ARG A 251 -13.04 6.15 10.11
N PHE A 252 -13.47 4.92 9.84
CA PHE A 252 -14.86 4.51 9.96
C PHE A 252 -15.03 3.56 11.13
N HIS A 253 -15.94 3.88 12.04
CA HIS A 253 -16.36 2.97 13.12
C HIS A 253 -17.46 2.04 12.63
N ASN A 254 -17.37 0.74 13.01
CA ASN A 254 -18.35 -0.27 12.59
C ASN A 254 -19.76 0.01 13.12
N ASP A 255 -19.89 0.74 14.21
CA ASP A 255 -21.13 0.87 14.99
C ASP A 255 -21.82 2.25 14.89
N ALA A 256 -21.26 3.24 14.25
CA ALA A 256 -21.76 4.60 14.42
C ALA A 256 -22.01 5.43 13.15
N ASN A 257 -21.84 4.93 11.93
CA ASN A 257 -21.89 5.74 10.70
C ASN A 257 -21.08 7.06 10.80
N ARG A 258 -20.14 7.13 11.74
CA ARG A 258 -19.34 8.32 12.00
C ARG A 258 -17.95 8.16 11.42
N LYS A 259 -17.56 9.14 10.64
CA LYS A 259 -16.19 9.27 10.16
C LYS A 259 -15.35 10.03 11.18
N ILE A 260 -14.19 9.48 11.54
CA ILE A 260 -13.17 10.17 12.33
C ILE A 260 -12.50 11.22 11.43
N THR A 261 -12.72 12.49 11.74
CA THR A 261 -12.14 13.62 10.99
C THR A 261 -10.90 14.22 11.67
N THR A 262 -10.38 13.54 12.69
CA THR A 262 -9.17 13.98 13.39
C THR A 262 -8.02 14.13 12.41
N HIS A 263 -7.32 15.26 12.47
CA HIS A 263 -6.07 15.46 11.74
C HIS A 263 -4.98 14.54 12.33
N ILE A 264 -4.29 13.82 11.45
CA ILE A 264 -3.14 13.01 11.83
C ILE A 264 -1.89 13.76 11.38
N ASP A 265 -1.11 14.25 12.34
CA ASP A 265 0.14 14.94 12.03
C ASP A 265 1.19 13.95 11.53
N CYS A 266 1.84 14.30 10.45
CA CYS A 266 2.86 13.45 9.86
C CYS A 266 3.87 14.28 9.07
N LYS A 267 5.14 14.03 9.30
CA LYS A 267 6.20 14.49 8.42
C LYS A 267 6.02 13.85 7.05
N LEU A 268 6.32 14.58 5.98
CA LEU A 268 6.25 14.03 4.62
C LEU A 268 7.51 13.25 4.24
N GLU A 269 8.62 13.50 4.92
CA GLU A 269 9.94 12.93 4.63
C GLU A 269 10.60 12.45 5.93
N ASP A 270 11.51 11.47 5.79
CA ASP A 270 12.31 10.90 6.88
C ASP A 270 11.45 10.35 8.04
N ILE A 271 10.41 9.58 7.70
CA ILE A 271 9.57 8.89 8.68
C ILE A 271 10.29 7.62 9.10
N ASP A 272 10.78 7.59 10.33
CA ASP A 272 11.46 6.42 10.90
C ASP A 272 10.44 5.45 11.51
N LEU A 273 10.34 4.26 10.92
CA LEU A 273 9.49 3.15 11.37
C LEU A 273 10.30 2.00 11.98
N SER A 274 11.59 2.19 12.23
CA SER A 274 12.51 1.17 12.73
C SER A 274 12.08 0.61 14.09
N GLU A 275 11.44 1.42 14.95
CA GLU A 275 10.98 0.99 16.28
C GLU A 275 9.90 -0.13 16.20
N PHE A 276 9.18 -0.23 15.09
CA PHE A 276 8.10 -1.23 14.90
C PHE A 276 8.58 -2.53 14.26
N VAL A 277 9.85 -2.59 13.83
CA VAL A 277 10.45 -3.74 13.16
C VAL A 277 11.30 -4.54 14.12
N ILE A 278 11.10 -5.87 14.15
CA ILE A 278 11.88 -6.80 14.99
C ILE A 278 12.86 -7.66 14.18
N GLY A 279 12.81 -7.56 12.85
CA GLY A 279 13.73 -8.27 11.95
C GLY A 279 15.15 -7.72 11.98
N TYR A 280 15.99 -8.21 11.08
CA TYR A 280 17.35 -7.73 10.90
C TYR A 280 17.39 -6.37 10.19
N ASN A 281 18.50 -5.61 10.37
CA ASN A 281 18.75 -4.33 9.69
C ASN A 281 17.64 -3.28 9.89
N LYS A 282 17.24 -3.07 11.14
CA LYS A 282 16.15 -2.16 11.52
C LYS A 282 16.34 -0.71 11.06
N GLU A 283 17.61 -0.24 10.99
CA GLU A 283 18.00 1.12 10.62
C GLU A 283 17.62 1.51 9.18
N HIS A 284 17.18 0.58 8.38
CA HIS A 284 16.82 0.82 6.98
C HIS A 284 15.34 1.12 6.73
N TYR A 285 14.50 1.26 7.78
CA TYR A 285 13.06 1.48 7.62
C TYR A 285 12.65 2.95 7.73
N ILE A 286 13.32 3.80 6.95
CA ILE A 286 13.02 5.23 6.81
C ILE A 286 12.23 5.44 5.51
N TYR A 287 11.12 6.18 5.60
CA TYR A 287 10.16 6.36 4.51
C TYR A 287 9.88 7.82 4.19
N ASN A 288 9.49 8.06 2.92
CA ASN A 288 8.95 9.34 2.46
C ASN A 288 7.53 9.13 1.91
N ILE A 289 6.61 10.03 2.23
CA ILE A 289 5.29 10.04 1.58
C ILE A 289 5.46 10.61 0.17
N TYR A 290 4.90 9.91 -0.82
CA TYR A 290 4.89 10.37 -2.21
C TYR A 290 3.49 10.57 -2.77
N ALA A 291 2.47 9.93 -2.17
CA ALA A 291 1.08 10.12 -2.56
C ALA A 291 0.12 9.88 -1.38
N THR A 292 -1.06 10.48 -1.46
CA THR A 292 -2.19 10.21 -0.55
C THR A 292 -3.48 10.15 -1.34
N SER A 293 -4.42 9.31 -0.89
CA SER A 293 -5.81 9.36 -1.30
C SER A 293 -6.64 9.99 -0.20
N GLU A 294 -7.38 11.02 -0.53
CA GLU A 294 -8.26 11.72 0.39
C GLU A 294 -9.71 11.29 0.17
N HIS A 295 -10.48 11.20 1.24
CA HIS A 295 -11.90 10.94 1.18
C HIS A 295 -12.71 12.05 1.84
N ASN A 296 -13.59 12.68 1.09
CA ASN A 296 -14.54 13.69 1.58
C ASN A 296 -15.95 13.12 1.52
N GLY A 297 -16.56 12.83 2.66
CA GLY A 297 -17.87 12.18 2.73
C GLY A 297 -18.00 11.32 3.98
N ASN A 298 -18.95 10.40 3.96
CA ASN A 298 -19.24 9.45 5.03
C ASN A 298 -19.11 7.99 4.54
N GLN A 299 -19.54 7.01 5.34
CA GLN A 299 -19.46 5.60 4.98
C GLN A 299 -20.38 5.21 3.82
N GLN A 300 -21.47 5.93 3.62
CA GLN A 300 -22.47 5.65 2.58
C GLN A 300 -22.11 6.25 1.22
N GLY A 301 -21.17 7.18 1.19
CA GLY A 301 -20.71 7.81 -0.03
C GLY A 301 -19.84 9.03 0.20
N GLY A 302 -19.14 9.41 -0.86
CA GLY A 302 -18.24 10.55 -0.80
C GLY A 302 -17.49 10.74 -2.11
N HIS A 303 -16.45 11.53 -2.03
CA HIS A 303 -15.61 11.84 -3.17
C HIS A 303 -14.13 11.62 -2.80
N TYR A 304 -13.41 10.95 -3.69
CA TYR A 304 -11.98 10.70 -3.54
C TYR A 304 -11.17 11.63 -4.44
N THR A 305 -10.05 12.11 -3.91
CA THR A 305 -9.02 12.86 -4.65
C THR A 305 -7.64 12.32 -4.29
N ALA A 306 -6.64 12.55 -5.14
CA ALA A 306 -5.27 12.15 -4.86
C ALA A 306 -4.37 13.37 -4.68
N ASN A 307 -3.44 13.32 -3.70
CA ASN A 307 -2.29 14.21 -3.66
C ASN A 307 -1.05 13.42 -4.10
N VAL A 308 -0.29 13.96 -5.04
CA VAL A 308 0.91 13.30 -5.56
C VAL A 308 2.09 14.24 -5.61
N LYS A 309 3.29 13.71 -5.37
CA LYS A 309 4.55 14.45 -5.44
C LYS A 309 5.19 14.28 -6.83
N ILE A 310 5.33 15.37 -7.58
CA ILE A 310 5.96 15.41 -8.89
C ILE A 310 7.03 16.49 -8.88
N ASN A 311 8.28 16.15 -9.19
CA ASN A 311 9.41 17.09 -9.24
C ASN A 311 9.52 17.99 -8.01
N ASN A 312 9.40 17.39 -6.79
CA ASN A 312 9.43 18.05 -5.48
C ASN A 312 8.28 19.05 -5.22
N LYS A 313 7.26 19.09 -6.08
CA LYS A 313 6.04 19.83 -5.87
C LYS A 313 4.86 18.90 -5.60
N TRP A 314 3.90 19.37 -4.85
CA TRP A 314 2.69 18.62 -4.56
C TRP A 314 1.51 19.11 -5.37
N TYR A 315 0.72 18.17 -5.87
CA TYR A 315 -0.46 18.43 -6.67
C TYR A 315 -1.64 17.64 -6.12
N ASN A 316 -2.79 18.30 -5.99
CA ASN A 316 -4.06 17.63 -5.79
C ASN A 316 -4.67 17.35 -7.16
N ILE A 317 -5.02 16.09 -7.40
CA ILE A 317 -5.68 15.62 -8.62
C ILE A 317 -7.09 15.19 -8.24
N ASN A 318 -8.04 15.96 -8.70
CA ASN A 318 -9.47 15.77 -8.48
C ASN A 318 -10.14 15.49 -9.82
N ASP A 319 -10.22 14.19 -10.16
CA ASP A 319 -10.69 13.72 -11.45
C ASP A 319 -10.02 14.45 -12.63
N ASN A 320 -10.72 15.35 -13.31
CA ASN A 320 -10.22 16.11 -14.46
C ASN A 320 -9.58 17.45 -14.10
N VAL A 321 -9.37 17.74 -12.82
CA VAL A 321 -8.79 19.00 -12.34
C VAL A 321 -7.50 18.74 -11.57
N ILE A 322 -6.43 19.47 -11.92
CA ILE A 322 -5.16 19.47 -11.18
C ILE A 322 -4.91 20.84 -10.60
N SER A 323 -4.52 20.87 -9.33
CA SER A 323 -4.09 22.08 -8.66
C SER A 323 -2.81 21.85 -7.87
N GLN A 324 -1.85 22.76 -7.93
CA GLN A 324 -0.67 22.70 -7.07
C GLN A 324 -1.10 23.06 -5.64
N ILE A 325 -0.61 22.29 -4.67
CA ILE A 325 -0.90 22.48 -3.24
C ILE A 325 0.38 22.70 -2.42
N ASN A 326 0.25 23.34 -1.27
CA ASN A 326 1.33 23.48 -0.32
C ASN A 326 1.59 22.14 0.41
N LYS A 327 2.83 21.90 0.81
CA LYS A 327 3.21 20.71 1.60
C LYS A 327 2.36 20.54 2.86
N THR A 328 1.95 21.63 3.50
CA THR A 328 1.11 21.63 4.71
C THR A 328 -0.30 21.09 4.50
N ASN A 329 -0.76 21.02 3.24
CA ASN A 329 -2.10 20.58 2.88
C ASN A 329 -2.14 19.12 2.38
N VAL A 330 -0.98 18.45 2.31
CA VAL A 330 -0.88 17.07 1.80
C VAL A 330 -1.52 16.08 2.77
N ILE A 331 -1.25 16.26 4.06
CA ILE A 331 -1.89 15.47 5.13
C ILE A 331 -2.90 16.35 5.83
N ASN A 332 -4.14 15.89 5.89
CA ASN A 332 -5.25 16.65 6.49
C ASN A 332 -6.34 15.71 7.05
N SER A 333 -7.43 16.25 7.55
CA SER A 333 -8.53 15.46 8.13
C SER A 333 -9.26 14.53 7.14
N LYS A 334 -9.04 14.71 5.83
CA LYS A 334 -9.61 13.87 4.76
C LYS A 334 -8.67 12.76 4.31
N THR A 335 -7.37 12.82 4.67
CA THR A 335 -6.38 11.81 4.28
C THR A 335 -6.84 10.43 4.75
N TYR A 336 -6.99 9.49 3.81
CA TYR A 336 -7.53 8.16 4.05
C TYR A 336 -6.51 7.07 3.78
N VAL A 337 -5.85 7.10 2.61
CA VAL A 337 -4.77 6.17 2.27
C VAL A 337 -3.48 6.97 2.07
N ILE A 338 -2.38 6.46 2.62
CA ILE A 338 -1.05 7.07 2.54
C ILE A 338 -0.12 6.08 1.86
N PHE A 339 0.62 6.54 0.87
CA PHE A 339 1.60 5.76 0.13
C PHE A 339 3.01 6.27 0.44
N LEU A 340 3.85 5.37 0.96
CA LEU A 340 5.20 5.66 1.37
C LEU A 340 6.20 4.87 0.55
N GLU A 341 7.29 5.51 0.12
CA GLU A 341 8.44 4.87 -0.49
C GLU A 341 9.59 4.76 0.52
N LYS A 342 10.22 3.59 0.60
CA LYS A 342 11.39 3.35 1.45
C LYS A 342 12.59 4.10 0.91
N LYS A 343 13.33 4.77 1.79
CA LYS A 343 14.53 5.53 1.41
C LYS A 343 15.71 4.60 1.18
N GLY A 344 16.53 4.91 0.17
CA GLY A 344 17.77 4.14 -0.10
C GLY A 344 17.56 2.84 -0.89
N VAL A 345 16.36 2.53 -1.33
CA VAL A 345 16.14 1.41 -2.27
C VAL A 345 16.68 1.81 -3.63
N ALA A 346 17.61 1.02 -4.18
CA ALA A 346 18.09 1.18 -5.56
C ALA A 346 16.93 0.88 -6.51
N ILE A 347 16.61 1.83 -7.38
CA ILE A 347 15.54 1.76 -8.37
C ILE A 347 16.09 1.27 -9.70
#